data_0d45bddb534f2e9f8e826e29d669abbd
#
_entry.id   0d45bddb534f2e9f8e826e29d669abbd
#
_cell.length_a   1.000
_cell.length_b   1.000
_cell.length_c   1.000
_cell.angle_alpha   90.00
_cell.angle_beta   90.00
_cell.angle_gamma   90.00
#
_symmetry.space_group_name_H-M   'P 1'
#
loop_
_entity.id
_entity.type
_entity.pdbx_description
1 polymer ?
#
loop_
_entity_poly.entity_id
_entity_poly.type
_entity_poly.pdbx_seq_one_letter_code
_entity_poly.pdbx_strand_id
1 'polypeptide(L)'
;MTFKKRILYAVIILLLLYVANIFISTGYFRTITNNFEGSILQKIKLPGAEDITISQIDSFAIVSSTKRNKFPNKTQETGGLYFIDLKNKAYQPIHLTKNFKKPFAPHGISIFKTGSVYTIAAINHTEKGEFIEFFQLINKKLKHIKTLKNELIFSPNDIVLLDENSFYFTNDHKYKQGIQRLAED
;
A
#
# COMPACT_ATOMS: atom_id res chain seq x y z
N MET A 1 43.16 -33.74 -8.20
CA MET A 1 41.72 -33.41 -8.38
C MET A 1 41.48 -33.05 -9.83
N THR A 2 40.55 -33.75 -10.50
CA THR A 2 40.29 -33.54 -11.92
C THR A 2 39.63 -32.14 -12.14
N PHE A 3 39.83 -31.58 -13.34
CA PHE A 3 39.23 -30.28 -13.70
C PHE A 3 37.72 -30.21 -13.46
N LYS A 4 36.97 -31.27 -13.78
CA LYS A 4 35.56 -31.41 -13.50
C LYS A 4 35.19 -31.27 -12.01
N LYS A 5 35.98 -31.88 -11.13
CA LYS A 5 35.79 -31.75 -9.66
C LYS A 5 36.05 -30.32 -9.17
N ARG A 6 37.04 -29.61 -9.74
CA ARG A 6 37.30 -28.19 -9.40
C ARG A 6 36.11 -27.30 -9.77
N ILE A 7 35.54 -27.49 -10.97
CA ILE A 7 34.34 -26.76 -11.39
C ILE A 7 33.16 -27.05 -10.47
N LEU A 8 32.90 -28.33 -10.15
CA LEU A 8 31.83 -28.70 -9.24
C LEU A 8 31.95 -28.02 -7.87
N TYR A 9 33.13 -28.03 -7.28
CA TYR A 9 33.36 -27.36 -5.99
C TYR A 9 33.19 -25.84 -6.09
N ALA A 10 33.65 -25.22 -7.17
CA ALA A 10 33.46 -23.79 -7.39
C ALA A 10 31.95 -23.43 -7.46
N VAL A 11 31.15 -24.22 -8.19
CA VAL A 11 29.71 -24.01 -8.29
C VAL A 11 29.05 -24.18 -6.92
N ILE A 12 29.43 -25.19 -6.15
CA ILE A 12 28.86 -25.41 -4.79
C ILE A 12 29.21 -24.21 -3.88
N ILE A 13 30.45 -23.73 -3.92
CA ILE A 13 30.87 -22.57 -3.11
C ILE A 13 30.10 -21.33 -3.51
N LEU A 14 29.91 -21.05 -4.81
CA LEU A 14 29.14 -19.93 -5.28
C LEU A 14 27.65 -20.01 -4.83
N LEU A 15 27.08 -21.21 -4.88
CA LEU A 15 25.71 -21.43 -4.39
C LEU A 15 25.62 -21.17 -2.89
N LEU A 16 26.59 -21.68 -2.10
CA LEU A 16 26.59 -21.43 -0.65
C LEU A 16 26.74 -19.94 -0.31
N LEU A 17 27.62 -19.24 -1.04
CA LEU A 17 27.80 -17.79 -0.88
C LEU A 17 26.54 -17.02 -1.25
N TYR A 18 25.85 -17.44 -2.31
CA TYR A 18 24.57 -16.85 -2.71
C TYR A 18 23.49 -17.04 -1.64
N VAL A 19 23.34 -18.26 -1.11
CA VAL A 19 22.41 -18.55 -0.02
C VAL A 19 22.77 -17.75 1.24
N ALA A 20 24.04 -17.71 1.62
CA ALA A 20 24.49 -16.90 2.77
C ALA A 20 24.16 -15.41 2.57
N ASN A 21 24.37 -14.90 1.34
CA ASN A 21 24.03 -13.52 1.01
C ASN A 21 22.54 -13.25 1.17
N ILE A 22 21.64 -14.16 0.77
CA ILE A 22 20.19 -14.02 0.99
C ILE A 22 19.90 -13.86 2.48
N PHE A 23 20.42 -14.73 3.34
CA PHE A 23 20.17 -14.65 4.79
C PHE A 23 20.72 -13.36 5.42
N ILE A 24 21.86 -12.87 4.96
CA ILE A 24 22.47 -11.63 5.47
C ILE A 24 21.69 -10.42 4.97
N SER A 25 21.39 -10.34 3.66
CA SER A 25 20.72 -9.20 3.04
C SER A 25 19.27 -9.04 3.49
N THR A 26 18.56 -10.15 3.73
CA THR A 26 17.19 -10.12 4.28
C THR A 26 17.14 -9.79 5.77
N GLY A 27 18.29 -9.68 6.43
CA GLY A 27 18.35 -9.42 7.87
C GLY A 27 17.84 -10.58 8.73
N TYR A 28 17.87 -11.82 8.23
CA TYR A 28 17.37 -13.01 8.94
C TYR A 28 17.95 -13.17 10.36
N PHE A 29 19.22 -12.82 10.54
CA PHE A 29 19.90 -12.87 11.84
C PHE A 29 19.79 -11.59 12.66
N ARG A 30 19.07 -10.57 12.15
CA ARG A 30 18.95 -9.29 12.85
C ARG A 30 17.92 -9.39 13.97
N THR A 31 18.34 -9.09 15.19
CA THR A 31 17.41 -8.89 16.30
C THR A 31 16.94 -7.45 16.28
N ILE A 32 15.63 -7.25 16.13
CA ILE A 32 15.01 -5.93 16.21
C ILE A 32 14.56 -5.72 17.65
N THR A 33 15.17 -4.75 18.33
CA THR A 33 14.72 -4.29 19.64
C THR A 33 13.78 -3.12 19.46
N ASN A 34 12.65 -3.15 20.15
CA ASN A 34 11.69 -2.05 20.14
C ASN A 34 12.15 -0.96 21.12
N ASN A 35 12.64 0.15 20.57
CA ASN A 35 13.08 1.32 21.36
C ASN A 35 12.08 2.46 21.33
N PHE A 36 10.80 2.16 21.11
CA PHE A 36 9.75 3.15 21.07
C PHE A 36 9.40 3.63 22.50
N GLU A 37 9.67 4.89 22.79
CA GLU A 37 9.26 5.55 24.03
C GLU A 37 7.81 6.03 23.93
N GLY A 38 6.88 5.12 24.04
CA GLY A 38 5.45 5.42 23.95
C GLY A 38 4.61 4.26 24.44
N SER A 39 3.30 4.48 24.47
CA SER A 39 2.33 3.44 24.83
C SER A 39 1.32 3.23 23.72
N ILE A 40 0.87 1.98 23.56
CA ILE A 40 -0.21 1.64 22.64
C ILE A 40 -1.53 2.03 23.30
N LEU A 41 -2.17 3.09 22.79
CA LEU A 41 -3.46 3.54 23.32
C LEU A 41 -4.60 2.63 22.88
N GLN A 42 -4.57 2.17 21.61
CA GLN A 42 -5.62 1.35 21.04
C GLN A 42 -5.09 0.51 19.88
N LYS A 43 -5.61 -0.71 19.75
CA LYS A 43 -5.44 -1.58 18.56
C LYS A 43 -6.77 -1.72 17.84
N ILE A 44 -6.81 -1.25 16.59
CA ILE A 44 -8.00 -1.32 15.73
C ILE A 44 -7.80 -2.45 14.74
N LYS A 45 -8.76 -3.40 14.67
CA LYS A 45 -8.71 -4.51 13.72
C LYS A 45 -9.30 -4.09 12.39
N LEU A 46 -8.46 -3.85 11.40
CA LEU A 46 -8.81 -3.68 9.99
C LEU A 46 -8.03 -4.69 9.17
N PRO A 47 -8.70 -5.59 8.41
CA PRO A 47 -8.03 -6.64 7.65
C PRO A 47 -7.16 -6.03 6.53
N GLY A 48 -5.83 -6.26 6.60
CA GLY A 48 -4.91 -5.72 5.60
C GLY A 48 -4.93 -4.20 5.53
N ALA A 49 -4.91 -3.53 6.69
CA ALA A 49 -4.64 -2.10 6.77
C ALA A 49 -3.27 -1.84 6.17
N GLU A 50 -3.20 -0.92 5.22
CA GLU A 50 -2.01 -0.70 4.38
C GLU A 50 -1.42 0.69 4.61
N ASP A 51 -2.24 1.71 4.35
CA ASP A 51 -1.80 3.10 4.46
C ASP A 51 -2.75 3.91 5.33
N ILE A 52 -2.21 4.94 5.96
CA ILE A 52 -2.93 5.84 6.86
C ILE A 52 -2.54 7.29 6.59
N THR A 53 -3.53 8.13 6.33
CA THR A 53 -3.36 9.58 6.23
C THR A 53 -4.14 10.29 7.32
N ILE A 54 -3.59 11.37 7.88
CA ILE A 54 -4.14 12.03 9.06
C ILE A 54 -4.40 13.50 8.78
N SER A 55 -5.60 13.97 9.09
CA SER A 55 -5.87 15.39 9.25
C SER A 55 -5.65 15.80 10.70
N GLN A 56 -4.54 16.46 10.96
CA GLN A 56 -4.25 17.02 12.30
C GLN A 56 -5.24 18.14 12.66
N ILE A 57 -5.63 18.97 11.65
CA ILE A 57 -6.54 20.11 11.84
C ILE A 57 -7.90 19.65 12.35
N ASP A 58 -8.47 18.61 11.71
CA ASP A 58 -9.81 18.13 12.06
C ASP A 58 -9.77 16.87 12.95
N SER A 59 -8.56 16.39 13.29
CA SER A 59 -8.31 15.26 14.19
C SER A 59 -9.04 13.99 13.77
N PHE A 60 -8.76 13.53 12.56
CA PHE A 60 -9.21 12.24 12.07
C PHE A 60 -8.12 11.55 11.23
N ALA A 61 -8.25 10.25 11.07
CA ALA A 61 -7.45 9.45 10.14
C ALA A 61 -8.34 8.79 9.10
N ILE A 62 -7.80 8.61 7.89
CA ILE A 62 -8.33 7.70 6.87
C ILE A 62 -7.36 6.55 6.72
N VAL A 63 -7.87 5.33 6.71
CA VAL A 63 -7.08 4.10 6.54
C VAL A 63 -7.57 3.36 5.31
N SER A 64 -6.66 2.97 4.43
CA SER A 64 -6.93 2.00 3.38
C SER A 64 -6.81 0.58 3.93
N SER A 65 -7.71 -0.31 3.51
CA SER A 65 -7.75 -1.68 4.01
C SER A 65 -8.22 -2.63 2.92
N THR A 66 -7.42 -3.68 2.66
CA THR A 66 -7.73 -4.73 1.68
C THR A 66 -7.18 -6.07 2.18
N LYS A 67 -7.99 -7.13 2.16
CA LYS A 67 -7.53 -8.47 2.54
C LYS A 67 -6.59 -9.06 1.48
N ARG A 68 -5.32 -8.72 1.56
CA ARG A 68 -4.30 -9.09 0.57
C ARG A 68 -3.89 -10.55 0.57
N ASN A 69 -4.12 -11.29 1.65
CA ASN A 69 -3.87 -12.74 1.69
C ASN A 69 -4.68 -13.54 0.67
N LYS A 70 -5.68 -12.90 0.05
CA LYS A 70 -6.45 -13.45 -1.06
C LYS A 70 -6.03 -12.88 -2.42
N PHE A 71 -5.06 -11.98 -2.45
CA PHE A 71 -4.44 -11.45 -3.65
C PHE A 71 -3.27 -12.37 -4.06
N PRO A 72 -3.11 -12.80 -5.32
CA PRO A 72 -3.85 -12.48 -6.53
C PRO A 72 -4.97 -13.47 -6.86
N ASN A 73 -5.45 -14.26 -5.90
CA ASN A 73 -6.44 -15.30 -6.14
C ASN A 73 -7.85 -14.72 -6.35
N LYS A 74 -8.02 -13.99 -7.45
CA LYS A 74 -9.24 -13.74 -8.26
C LYS A 74 -10.61 -13.59 -7.59
N THR A 75 -10.76 -13.76 -6.31
CA THR A 75 -11.98 -13.41 -5.59
C THR A 75 -11.79 -12.01 -5.03
N GLN A 76 -12.25 -11.01 -5.77
CA GLN A 76 -12.22 -9.61 -5.36
C GLN A 76 -13.01 -9.43 -4.07
N GLU A 77 -12.35 -9.62 -2.95
CA GLU A 77 -12.87 -9.03 -1.72
C GLU A 77 -12.71 -7.52 -1.84
N THR A 78 -13.83 -6.84 -1.80
CA THR A 78 -13.87 -5.38 -1.78
C THR A 78 -13.15 -4.90 -0.53
N GLY A 79 -12.04 -4.18 -0.71
CA GLY A 79 -11.42 -3.40 0.33
C GLY A 79 -12.22 -2.14 0.64
N GLY A 80 -11.67 -1.26 1.45
CA GLY A 80 -12.37 -0.02 1.80
C GLY A 80 -11.48 1.07 2.36
N LEU A 81 -12.02 2.28 2.36
CA LEU A 81 -11.50 3.39 3.13
C LEU A 81 -12.29 3.50 4.43
N TYR A 82 -11.56 3.67 5.52
CA TYR A 82 -12.13 3.75 6.86
C TYR A 82 -11.75 5.07 7.51
N PHE A 83 -12.76 5.75 8.04
CA PHE A 83 -12.60 6.98 8.81
C PHE A 83 -12.49 6.64 10.30
N ILE A 84 -11.51 7.23 10.98
CA ILE A 84 -11.31 7.09 12.42
C ILE A 84 -11.32 8.49 13.03
N ASP A 85 -12.27 8.76 13.90
CA ASP A 85 -12.34 9.99 14.64
C ASP A 85 -11.35 9.96 15.80
N LEU A 86 -10.29 10.77 15.73
CA LEU A 86 -9.23 10.80 16.74
C LEU A 86 -9.62 11.60 17.99
N LYS A 87 -10.71 12.38 17.93
CA LYS A 87 -11.30 13.04 19.11
C LYS A 87 -12.07 12.07 19.99
N ASN A 88 -12.59 10.99 19.40
CA ASN A 88 -13.35 9.98 20.10
C ASN A 88 -12.43 8.83 20.54
N LYS A 89 -12.22 8.68 21.83
CA LYS A 89 -11.34 7.64 22.41
C LYS A 89 -11.78 6.19 22.11
N ALA A 90 -12.99 5.96 21.61
CA ALA A 90 -13.44 4.66 21.15
C ALA A 90 -12.78 4.26 19.82
N TYR A 91 -12.27 5.22 19.02
CA TYR A 91 -11.56 5.02 17.75
C TYR A 91 -12.27 4.04 16.79
N GLN A 92 -13.61 4.04 16.79
CA GLN A 92 -14.38 3.09 15.95
C GLN A 92 -14.25 3.44 14.47
N PRO A 93 -13.82 2.49 13.61
CA PRO A 93 -13.68 2.75 12.19
C PRO A 93 -15.05 2.81 11.51
N ILE A 94 -15.27 3.85 10.71
CA ILE A 94 -16.45 4.03 9.87
C ILE A 94 -16.08 3.67 8.44
N HIS A 95 -16.71 2.66 7.86
CA HIS A 95 -16.50 2.26 6.47
C HIS A 95 -17.09 3.29 5.50
N LEU A 96 -16.25 4.14 4.92
CA LEU A 96 -16.67 5.23 4.03
C LEU A 96 -17.13 4.72 2.67
N THR A 97 -16.47 3.69 2.13
CA THR A 97 -16.70 3.19 0.76
C THR A 97 -17.70 2.03 0.67
N LYS A 98 -18.48 1.75 1.73
CA LYS A 98 -19.47 0.65 1.73
C LYS A 98 -20.47 0.67 0.57
N ASN A 99 -20.75 1.87 0.03
CA ASN A 99 -21.66 2.08 -1.09
C ASN A 99 -20.96 2.25 -2.44
N PHE A 100 -19.64 2.17 -2.50
CA PHE A 100 -18.89 2.20 -3.73
C PHE A 100 -19.01 0.85 -4.45
N LYS A 101 -19.55 0.85 -5.67
CA LYS A 101 -20.01 -0.37 -6.37
C LYS A 101 -18.96 -0.96 -7.32
N LYS A 102 -17.83 -0.26 -7.55
CA LYS A 102 -16.75 -0.78 -8.37
C LYS A 102 -15.84 -1.69 -7.55
N PRO A 103 -15.09 -2.60 -8.19
CA PRO A 103 -14.00 -3.32 -7.52
C PRO A 103 -13.05 -2.33 -6.86
N PHE A 104 -12.70 -2.57 -5.61
CA PHE A 104 -11.90 -1.64 -4.83
C PHE A 104 -10.95 -2.35 -3.88
N ALA A 105 -9.67 -2.27 -4.19
CA ALA A 105 -8.58 -2.80 -3.38
C ALA A 105 -7.60 -1.66 -3.10
N PRO A 106 -7.95 -0.72 -2.19
CA PRO A 106 -7.15 0.47 -1.96
C PRO A 106 -5.79 0.14 -1.35
N HIS A 107 -4.79 0.92 -1.79
CA HIS A 107 -3.41 0.89 -1.33
C HIS A 107 -3.00 2.25 -0.76
N GLY A 108 -2.01 2.93 -1.37
CA GLY A 108 -1.62 4.28 -0.99
C GLY A 108 -2.77 5.28 -1.10
N ILE A 109 -2.88 6.18 -0.13
CA ILE A 109 -3.94 7.18 -0.05
C ILE A 109 -3.40 8.54 0.35
N SER A 110 -4.04 9.59 -0.15
CA SER A 110 -3.74 10.96 0.25
C SER A 110 -5.00 11.78 0.45
N ILE A 111 -4.93 12.78 1.32
CA ILE A 111 -6.01 13.76 1.52
C ILE A 111 -5.50 15.16 1.31
N PHE A 112 -6.36 16.01 0.72
CA PHE A 112 -6.12 17.44 0.60
C PHE A 112 -7.37 18.22 0.99
N LYS A 113 -7.23 19.24 1.82
CA LYS A 113 -8.34 20.03 2.34
C LYS A 113 -8.50 21.34 1.58
N THR A 114 -9.71 21.57 1.03
CA THR A 114 -10.12 22.86 0.45
C THR A 114 -11.40 23.32 1.13
N GLY A 115 -11.27 24.36 1.94
CA GLY A 115 -12.39 24.81 2.76
C GLY A 115 -12.88 23.75 3.74
N SER A 116 -14.14 23.33 3.59
CA SER A 116 -14.76 22.27 4.40
C SER A 116 -14.75 20.88 3.73
N VAL A 117 -14.19 20.77 2.53
CA VAL A 117 -14.16 19.56 1.73
C VAL A 117 -12.79 18.93 1.77
N TYR A 118 -12.71 17.61 1.93
CA TYR A 118 -11.50 16.85 1.69
C TYR A 118 -11.56 16.13 0.36
N THR A 119 -10.59 16.37 -0.52
CA THR A 119 -10.31 15.51 -1.65
C THR A 119 -9.50 14.31 -1.14
N ILE A 120 -9.90 13.10 -1.49
CA ILE A 120 -9.17 11.87 -1.19
C ILE A 120 -8.79 11.24 -2.52
N ALA A 121 -7.50 10.94 -2.69
CA ALA A 121 -7.01 10.08 -3.76
C ALA A 121 -6.64 8.72 -3.18
N ALA A 122 -6.99 7.64 -3.87
CA ALA A 122 -6.67 6.28 -3.45
C ALA A 122 -6.21 5.44 -4.64
N ILE A 123 -5.05 4.84 -4.54
CA ILE A 123 -4.60 3.82 -5.49
C ILE A 123 -5.50 2.61 -5.36
N ASN A 124 -5.93 2.05 -6.49
CA ASN A 124 -6.88 0.94 -6.56
C ASN A 124 -6.32 -0.18 -7.45
N HIS A 125 -5.87 -1.28 -6.83
CA HIS A 125 -5.40 -2.47 -7.51
C HIS A 125 -6.57 -3.40 -7.82
N THR A 126 -6.85 -3.63 -9.09
CA THR A 126 -7.94 -4.53 -9.50
C THR A 126 -7.48 -5.54 -10.56
N GLU A 127 -8.25 -6.60 -10.76
CA GLU A 127 -8.00 -7.54 -11.87
C GLU A 127 -8.07 -6.87 -13.25
N LYS A 128 -8.77 -5.74 -13.36
CA LYS A 128 -8.92 -4.97 -14.59
C LYS A 128 -7.80 -3.96 -14.83
N GLY A 129 -6.84 -3.91 -13.91
CA GLY A 129 -5.69 -3.02 -13.94
C GLY A 129 -5.64 -2.05 -12.76
N GLU A 130 -4.72 -1.12 -12.87
CA GLU A 130 -4.39 -0.13 -11.88
C GLU A 130 -5.14 1.17 -12.14
N PHE A 131 -5.67 1.76 -11.07
CA PHE A 131 -6.43 3.00 -11.14
C PHE A 131 -6.09 3.91 -9.96
N ILE A 132 -6.41 5.20 -10.09
CA ILE A 132 -6.50 6.13 -8.97
C ILE A 132 -7.95 6.58 -8.87
N GLU A 133 -8.57 6.34 -7.73
CA GLU A 133 -9.92 6.76 -7.44
C GLU A 133 -9.92 8.07 -6.65
N PHE A 134 -10.72 9.03 -7.08
CA PHE A 134 -10.86 10.32 -6.41
C PHE A 134 -12.24 10.43 -5.77
N PHE A 135 -12.23 10.87 -4.53
CA PHE A 135 -13.43 11.07 -3.73
C PHE A 135 -13.45 12.46 -3.09
N GLN A 136 -14.63 12.92 -2.73
CA GLN A 136 -14.81 14.04 -1.82
C GLN A 136 -15.44 13.54 -0.52
N LEU A 137 -14.87 13.98 0.60
CA LEU A 137 -15.39 13.73 1.94
C LEU A 137 -15.94 15.03 2.53
N ILE A 138 -17.23 15.02 2.87
CA ILE A 138 -17.93 16.13 3.51
C ILE A 138 -18.78 15.56 4.63
N ASN A 139 -18.60 16.04 5.85
CA ASN A 139 -19.39 15.61 7.02
C ASN A 139 -19.43 14.06 7.17
N LYS A 140 -18.28 13.39 7.04
CA LYS A 140 -18.12 11.93 7.08
C LYS A 140 -18.90 11.17 5.99
N LYS A 141 -19.39 11.86 4.96
CA LYS A 141 -20.02 11.27 3.77
C LYS A 141 -19.07 11.34 2.60
N LEU A 142 -18.85 10.19 1.96
CA LEU A 142 -17.94 10.04 0.82
C LEU A 142 -18.73 10.04 -0.48
N LYS A 143 -18.26 10.84 -1.45
CA LYS A 143 -18.78 10.87 -2.82
C LYS A 143 -17.64 10.55 -3.78
N HIS A 144 -17.81 9.53 -4.62
CA HIS A 144 -16.89 9.25 -5.71
C HIS A 144 -16.98 10.33 -6.79
N ILE A 145 -15.85 10.82 -7.26
CA ILE A 145 -15.75 11.91 -8.25
C ILE A 145 -15.29 11.38 -9.60
N LYS A 146 -14.13 10.71 -9.63
CA LYS A 146 -13.56 10.20 -10.88
C LYS A 146 -12.66 9.00 -10.64
N THR A 147 -12.52 8.18 -11.67
CA THR A 147 -11.51 7.11 -11.77
C THR A 147 -10.49 7.55 -12.82
N LEU A 148 -9.23 7.58 -12.47
CA LEU A 148 -8.14 7.86 -13.40
C LEU A 148 -7.47 6.55 -13.80
N LYS A 149 -7.30 6.37 -15.12
CA LYS A 149 -6.48 5.32 -15.73
C LYS A 149 -5.51 5.99 -16.68
N ASN A 150 -4.24 5.65 -16.56
CA ASN A 150 -3.19 6.15 -17.46
C ASN A 150 -2.13 5.05 -17.63
N GLU A 151 -1.43 5.06 -18.74
CA GLU A 151 -0.37 4.09 -19.02
C GLU A 151 0.84 4.21 -18.08
N LEU A 152 1.03 5.37 -17.47
CA LEU A 152 2.06 5.60 -16.44
C LEU A 152 1.70 4.95 -15.10
N ILE A 153 0.42 4.63 -14.87
CA ILE A 153 -0.06 3.97 -13.65
C ILE A 153 -0.04 2.47 -13.90
N PHE A 154 1.09 1.81 -13.63
CA PHE A 154 1.26 0.39 -13.96
C PHE A 154 1.70 -0.50 -12.79
N SER A 155 2.26 0.08 -11.73
CA SER A 155 2.54 -0.57 -10.45
C SER A 155 2.52 0.46 -9.32
N PRO A 156 1.44 1.26 -9.21
CA PRO A 156 1.39 2.36 -8.28
C PRO A 156 1.43 1.84 -6.84
N ASN A 157 2.22 2.50 -5.98
CA ASN A 157 2.37 2.13 -4.59
C ASN A 157 1.79 3.20 -3.66
N ASP A 158 2.27 4.43 -3.80
CA ASP A 158 1.86 5.53 -2.93
C ASP A 158 1.51 6.78 -3.73
N ILE A 159 0.74 7.68 -3.13
CA ILE A 159 0.25 8.91 -3.76
C ILE A 159 0.27 10.07 -2.76
N VAL A 160 0.61 11.27 -3.24
CA VAL A 160 0.50 12.50 -2.47
C VAL A 160 -0.21 13.58 -3.27
N LEU A 161 -1.31 14.12 -2.72
CA LEU A 161 -2.00 15.27 -3.26
C LEU A 161 -1.25 16.56 -2.89
N LEU A 162 -0.97 17.40 -3.88
CA LEU A 162 -0.45 18.76 -3.71
C LEU A 162 -1.57 19.78 -3.58
N ASP A 163 -2.64 19.54 -4.33
CA ASP A 163 -3.90 20.26 -4.30
C ASP A 163 -5.04 19.34 -4.74
N GLU A 164 -6.23 19.86 -4.96
CA GLU A 164 -7.39 19.06 -5.40
C GLU A 164 -7.28 18.48 -6.81
N ASN A 165 -6.32 18.93 -7.63
CA ASN A 165 -6.14 18.57 -9.04
C ASN A 165 -4.75 18.01 -9.36
N SER A 166 -3.75 18.28 -8.49
CA SER A 166 -2.35 17.95 -8.71
C SER A 166 -1.86 16.95 -7.68
N PHE A 167 -1.10 15.96 -8.15
CA PHE A 167 -0.58 14.90 -7.29
C PHE A 167 0.69 14.28 -7.87
N TYR A 168 1.49 13.67 -6.99
CA TYR A 168 2.53 12.73 -7.36
C TYR A 168 2.13 11.33 -6.93
N PHE A 169 2.63 10.32 -7.64
CA PHE A 169 2.53 8.93 -7.23
C PHE A 169 3.82 8.19 -7.57
N THR A 170 4.07 7.10 -6.87
CA THR A 170 5.20 6.20 -7.12
C THR A 170 4.72 4.94 -7.82
N ASN A 171 5.57 4.38 -8.70
CA ASN A 171 5.44 3.00 -9.15
C ASN A 171 6.54 2.17 -8.48
N ASP A 172 6.22 0.98 -7.98
CA ASP A 172 7.17 0.05 -7.36
C ASP A 172 8.26 -0.41 -8.34
N HIS A 173 7.93 -0.39 -9.63
CA HIS A 173 8.78 -0.93 -10.68
C HIS A 173 9.03 0.10 -11.76
N LYS A 174 10.24 0.09 -12.31
CA LYS A 174 10.62 0.89 -13.47
C LYS A 174 10.10 0.30 -14.77
N TYR A 175 9.99 -1.01 -14.84
CA TYR A 175 9.56 -1.73 -16.04
C TYR A 175 8.24 -2.46 -15.81
N LYS A 176 7.34 -2.39 -16.79
CA LYS A 176 6.04 -3.08 -16.73
C LYS A 176 6.17 -4.60 -16.83
N GLN A 177 7.07 -5.08 -17.68
CA GLN A 177 7.21 -6.51 -18.00
C GLN A 177 8.56 -6.82 -18.66
N GLY A 178 8.85 -8.10 -18.87
CA GLY A 178 10.04 -8.58 -19.56
C GLY A 178 11.20 -8.88 -18.61
N ILE A 179 12.35 -9.25 -19.21
CA ILE A 179 13.58 -9.62 -18.47
C ILE A 179 14.04 -8.49 -17.55
N GLN A 180 13.88 -7.23 -17.98
CA GLN A 180 14.27 -6.08 -17.18
C GLN A 180 13.45 -5.97 -15.90
N ARG A 181 12.15 -6.33 -15.95
CA ARG A 181 11.27 -6.36 -14.77
C ARG A 181 11.70 -7.47 -13.80
N LEU A 182 12.11 -8.66 -14.33
CA LEU A 182 12.63 -9.76 -13.51
C LEU A 182 13.99 -9.45 -12.88
N ALA A 183 14.76 -8.54 -13.45
CA ALA A 183 16.06 -8.13 -12.94
C ALA A 183 15.97 -7.04 -11.87
N GLU A 184 14.80 -6.46 -11.62
CA GLU A 184 14.55 -5.48 -10.56
C GLU A 184 14.32 -6.15 -9.19
N ASP A 185 13.85 -7.40 -9.15
CA ASP A 185 13.60 -8.19 -7.95
C ASP A 185 14.85 -8.95 -7.52
#